data_73d9aff18a6903909fba5ff03f056ada
#
_entry.id   73d9aff18a6903909fba5ff03f056ada
#
_cell.length_a   1.000
_cell.length_b   1.000
_cell.length_c   1.000
_cell.angle_alpha   90.00
_cell.angle_beta   90.00
_cell.angle_gamma   90.00
#
_symmetry.space_group_name_H-M   'P 1'
#
loop_
_entity.id
_entity.type
_entity.pdbx_description
1 polymer ?
#
loop_
_entity_poly.entity_id
_entity_poly.type
_entity_poly.pdbx_seq_one_letter_code
_entity_poly.pdbx_strand_id
1 'polypeptide(L)'
;LDTYYGLKEGRISRADFAPTVYLFGAKAAPGYVRAKGIIKYINELAELVNGDADVNGLMQVVFVQNYNVSYAEKIIPAADVSEQISTAGTEASGTSNMKFMLNGAVTLGTLDGANIEIAEQAGAENEYIFGARADEIARLQKDGYDPNAVLAAEPRAKRVVESLVDGTFSDGGTGMFRELYVSLTEGASWHKPDHYFLMRDFIEYCDAGCQPGLSRRAGFRGKVCAQCGKRRRVFVRPYDSGICAGHLARVNAWDKAKRHGAKVPCRFFMPSASARAWCG
;
A
#
# COMPACT_ATOMS: atom_id res chain seq x y z
N LEU A 1 -1.00 9.80 -5.89
CA LEU A 1 -1.24 11.07 -6.57
C LEU A 1 -2.41 11.83 -5.94
N ASP A 2 -3.56 11.20 -5.65
CA ASP A 2 -4.68 11.86 -4.98
C ASP A 2 -4.28 12.47 -3.62
N THR A 3 -3.51 11.74 -2.82
CA THR A 3 -2.97 12.23 -1.54
C THR A 3 -2.04 13.44 -1.74
N TYR A 4 -1.18 13.41 -2.75
CA TYR A 4 -0.32 14.54 -3.11
C TYR A 4 -1.15 15.79 -3.42
N TYR A 5 -2.15 15.68 -4.28
CA TYR A 5 -3.05 16.80 -4.57
C TYR A 5 -3.83 17.23 -3.33
N GLY A 6 -4.29 16.29 -2.52
CA GLY A 6 -4.99 16.60 -1.27
C GLY A 6 -4.16 17.44 -0.30
N LEU A 7 -2.87 17.14 -0.18
CA LEU A 7 -1.93 17.93 0.63
C LEU A 7 -1.64 19.31 0.03
N LYS A 8 -1.48 19.40 -1.30
CA LYS A 8 -1.23 20.66 -2.00
C LYS A 8 -2.42 21.62 -1.93
N GLU A 9 -3.61 21.10 -2.03
CA GLU A 9 -4.86 21.87 -2.09
C GLU A 9 -5.49 22.09 -0.71
N GLY A 10 -4.90 21.51 0.35
CA GLY A 10 -5.42 21.65 1.71
C GLY A 10 -6.66 20.79 2.01
N ARG A 11 -7.06 19.89 1.12
CA ARG A 11 -8.11 18.90 1.36
C ARG A 11 -7.68 17.90 2.46
N ILE A 12 -6.40 17.57 2.49
CA ILE A 12 -5.78 16.81 3.56
C ILE A 12 -4.99 17.78 4.44
N SER A 13 -5.30 17.81 5.73
CA SER A 13 -4.61 18.67 6.70
C SER A 13 -3.15 18.20 6.84
N ARG A 14 -2.22 19.11 6.57
CA ARG A 14 -0.77 18.82 6.75
C ARG A 14 -0.39 18.58 8.21
N ALA A 15 -1.11 19.21 9.15
CA ALA A 15 -0.86 19.06 10.58
C ALA A 15 -1.28 17.68 11.11
N ASP A 16 -2.30 17.09 10.47
CA ASP A 16 -2.83 15.78 10.86
C ASP A 16 -2.26 14.63 10.04
N PHE A 17 -1.58 14.92 8.91
CA PHE A 17 -0.99 13.90 8.05
C PHE A 17 0.32 13.38 8.64
N ALA A 18 0.39 12.09 8.91
CA ALA A 18 1.62 11.46 9.38
C ALA A 18 2.65 11.39 8.24
N PRO A 19 3.91 11.78 8.44
CA PRO A 19 4.94 11.59 7.43
C PRO A 19 5.00 10.13 6.98
N THR A 20 4.80 9.91 5.67
CA THR A 20 4.63 8.59 5.07
C THR A 20 5.61 8.37 3.93
N VAL A 21 6.22 7.20 3.87
CA VAL A 21 7.04 6.73 2.76
C VAL A 21 6.32 5.56 2.09
N TYR A 22 5.95 5.73 0.83
CA TYR A 22 5.36 4.68 0.00
C TYR A 22 6.48 3.89 -0.67
N LEU A 23 6.62 2.62 -0.29
CA LEU A 23 7.66 1.73 -0.83
C LEU A 23 7.03 0.75 -1.82
N PHE A 24 7.48 0.81 -3.06
CA PHE A 24 7.09 -0.12 -4.12
C PHE A 24 8.27 -1.04 -4.45
N GLY A 25 8.03 -2.36 -4.41
CA GLY A 25 9.03 -3.36 -4.77
C GLY A 25 8.42 -4.39 -5.71
N ALA A 26 8.82 -4.37 -6.98
CA ALA A 26 8.30 -5.28 -8.00
C ALA A 26 9.32 -5.52 -9.11
N LYS A 27 9.01 -6.50 -9.96
CA LYS A 27 9.69 -6.78 -11.22
C LYS A 27 8.66 -7.07 -12.31
N ALA A 28 8.87 -6.54 -13.50
CA ALA A 28 8.08 -6.86 -14.67
C ALA A 28 8.84 -7.83 -15.59
N ALA A 29 8.15 -8.80 -16.17
CA ALA A 29 8.70 -9.58 -17.25
C ALA A 29 9.02 -8.68 -18.46
N PRO A 30 10.08 -8.95 -19.23
CA PRO A 30 10.49 -8.09 -20.35
C PRO A 30 9.39 -7.79 -21.35
N GLY A 31 8.53 -8.75 -21.65
CA GLY A 31 7.40 -8.60 -22.58
C GLY A 31 6.13 -8.01 -21.96
N TYR A 32 6.06 -7.83 -20.66
CA TYR A 32 4.86 -7.33 -19.99
C TYR A 32 4.81 -5.79 -19.98
N VAL A 33 4.40 -5.22 -21.11
CA VAL A 33 4.42 -3.76 -21.36
C VAL A 33 3.62 -3.00 -20.30
N ARG A 34 2.43 -3.47 -19.93
CA ARG A 34 1.57 -2.83 -18.93
C ARG A 34 2.24 -2.74 -17.56
N ALA A 35 2.84 -3.82 -17.07
CA ALA A 35 3.58 -3.81 -15.80
C ALA A 35 4.78 -2.85 -15.84
N LYS A 36 5.47 -2.78 -16.99
CA LYS A 36 6.56 -1.81 -17.20
C LYS A 36 6.05 -0.38 -17.20
N GLY A 37 4.89 -0.13 -17.80
CA GLY A 37 4.21 1.17 -17.76
C GLY A 37 3.86 1.60 -16.33
N ILE A 38 3.36 0.69 -15.51
CA ILE A 38 3.07 0.95 -14.09
C ILE A 38 4.35 1.31 -13.33
N ILE A 39 5.44 0.57 -13.53
CA ILE A 39 6.73 0.88 -12.90
C ILE A 39 7.22 2.27 -13.33
N LYS A 40 7.12 2.60 -14.62
CA LYS A 40 7.48 3.92 -15.13
C LYS A 40 6.64 5.01 -14.49
N TYR A 41 5.32 4.81 -14.39
CA TYR A 41 4.41 5.76 -13.74
C TYR A 41 4.75 6.01 -12.27
N ILE A 42 5.08 4.95 -11.51
CA ILE A 42 5.51 5.08 -10.11
C ILE A 42 6.80 5.92 -10.01
N ASN A 43 7.75 5.75 -10.93
CA ASN A 43 8.98 6.53 -10.91
C ASN A 43 8.74 8.01 -11.26
N GLU A 44 7.92 8.31 -12.26
CA GLU A 44 7.52 9.69 -12.58
C GLU A 44 6.78 10.36 -11.40
N LEU A 45 5.87 9.62 -10.75
CA LEU A 45 5.22 10.08 -9.54
C LEU A 45 6.22 10.33 -8.41
N ALA A 46 7.23 9.47 -8.27
CA ALA A 46 8.29 9.66 -7.27
C ALA A 46 9.10 10.94 -7.55
N GLU A 47 9.44 11.23 -8.80
CA GLU A 47 10.12 12.48 -9.17
C GLU A 47 9.28 13.71 -8.83
N LEU A 48 7.98 13.69 -9.15
CA LEU A 48 7.06 14.78 -8.83
C LEU A 48 6.96 15.01 -7.30
N VAL A 49 6.68 13.97 -6.55
CA VAL A 49 6.41 14.08 -5.10
C VAL A 49 7.68 14.41 -4.32
N ASN A 50 8.77 13.72 -4.61
CA ASN A 50 10.04 13.88 -3.89
C ASN A 50 10.73 15.19 -4.23
N GLY A 51 10.49 15.74 -5.43
CA GLY A 51 11.01 17.02 -5.89
C GLY A 51 10.23 18.23 -5.36
N ASP A 52 9.03 18.05 -4.85
CA ASP A 52 8.19 19.15 -4.36
C ASP A 52 8.51 19.47 -2.89
N ALA A 53 9.15 20.62 -2.65
CA ALA A 53 9.55 21.07 -1.32
C ALA A 53 8.37 21.25 -0.35
N ASP A 54 7.16 21.48 -0.84
CA ASP A 54 5.99 21.64 -0.01
C ASP A 54 5.49 20.32 0.60
N VAL A 55 5.78 19.19 -0.02
CA VAL A 55 5.25 17.89 0.39
C VAL A 55 6.32 16.84 0.72
N ASN A 56 7.57 16.99 0.27
CA ASN A 56 8.62 15.98 0.43
C ASN A 56 9.00 15.67 1.90
N GLY A 57 8.68 16.56 2.82
CA GLY A 57 8.82 16.34 4.26
C GLY A 57 7.66 15.53 4.89
N LEU A 58 6.56 15.39 4.16
CA LEU A 58 5.36 14.66 4.60
C LEU A 58 5.15 13.37 3.82
N MET A 59 5.44 13.37 2.53
CA MET A 59 5.20 12.24 1.64
C MET A 59 6.42 11.99 0.77
N GLN A 60 6.83 10.74 0.68
CA GLN A 60 7.87 10.28 -0.23
C GLN A 60 7.42 9.02 -0.95
N VAL A 61 7.86 8.86 -2.20
CA VAL A 61 7.59 7.67 -3.01
C VAL A 61 8.93 7.07 -3.42
N VAL A 62 9.10 5.77 -3.19
CA VAL A 62 10.34 5.06 -3.48
C VAL A 62 10.02 3.77 -4.24
N PHE A 63 10.59 3.61 -5.42
CA PHE A 63 10.60 2.33 -6.12
C PHE A 63 11.92 1.60 -5.87
N VAL A 64 11.84 0.43 -5.25
CA VAL A 64 13.01 -0.37 -4.88
C VAL A 64 13.56 -1.11 -6.10
N GLN A 65 14.80 -0.79 -6.46
CA GLN A 65 15.49 -1.48 -7.56
C GLN A 65 15.83 -2.92 -7.19
N ASN A 66 15.71 -3.82 -8.16
CA ASN A 66 16.06 -5.22 -8.03
C ASN A 66 15.45 -5.92 -6.81
N TYR A 67 14.17 -5.67 -6.55
CA TYR A 67 13.45 -6.33 -5.45
C TYR A 67 13.62 -7.86 -5.51
N ASN A 68 14.02 -8.46 -4.39
CA ASN A 68 14.29 -9.88 -4.23
C ASN A 68 14.05 -10.31 -2.79
N VAL A 69 14.21 -11.61 -2.50
CA VAL A 69 13.97 -12.19 -1.16
C VAL A 69 14.79 -11.50 -0.07
N SER A 70 16.08 -11.27 -0.29
CA SER A 70 16.95 -10.62 0.69
C SER A 70 16.55 -9.17 0.95
N TYR A 71 15.96 -8.50 -0.04
CA TYR A 71 15.40 -7.16 0.14
C TYR A 71 14.09 -7.22 0.93
N ALA A 72 13.22 -8.19 0.63
CA ALA A 72 11.96 -8.41 1.33
C ALA A 72 12.18 -8.67 2.82
N GLU A 73 13.20 -9.43 3.20
CA GLU A 73 13.57 -9.69 4.60
C GLU A 73 13.86 -8.41 5.41
N LYS A 74 14.24 -7.33 4.74
CA LYS A 74 14.49 -6.01 5.35
C LYS A 74 13.24 -5.11 5.33
N ILE A 75 12.52 -5.09 4.21
CA ILE A 75 11.37 -4.22 3.99
C ILE A 75 10.17 -4.66 4.84
N ILE A 76 9.87 -5.97 4.84
CA ILE A 76 8.69 -6.48 5.56
C ILE A 76 8.70 -6.12 7.05
N PRO A 77 9.80 -6.33 7.79
CA PRO A 77 9.86 -5.91 9.19
C PRO A 77 9.90 -4.39 9.41
N ALA A 78 10.20 -3.61 8.38
CA ALA A 78 10.28 -2.16 8.45
C ALA A 78 8.95 -1.47 8.16
N ALA A 79 7.98 -2.18 7.57
CA ALA A 79 6.70 -1.61 7.19
C ALA A 79 5.77 -1.46 8.40
N ASP A 80 5.09 -0.32 8.46
CA ASP A 80 4.02 -0.06 9.42
C ASP A 80 2.65 -0.48 8.86
N VAL A 81 2.46 -0.31 7.55
CA VAL A 81 1.24 -0.65 6.82
C VAL A 81 1.59 -1.56 5.65
N SER A 82 0.77 -2.53 5.42
CA SER A 82 0.84 -3.47 4.29
C SER A 82 -0.38 -3.27 3.40
N GLU A 83 -0.15 -2.90 2.14
CA GLU A 83 -1.21 -2.76 1.14
C GLU A 83 -1.47 -4.11 0.47
N GLN A 84 -2.70 -4.61 0.61
CA GLN A 84 -3.17 -5.90 0.11
C GLN A 84 -4.49 -5.67 -0.66
N ILE A 85 -4.35 -5.14 -1.88
CA ILE A 85 -5.40 -4.44 -2.62
C ILE A 85 -5.88 -5.18 -3.88
N SER A 86 -5.83 -6.51 -3.88
CA SER A 86 -6.41 -7.31 -4.96
C SER A 86 -7.93 -7.08 -5.07
N THR A 87 -8.46 -7.15 -6.28
CA THR A 87 -9.92 -7.14 -6.47
C THR A 87 -10.54 -8.37 -5.81
N ALA A 88 -11.59 -8.18 -5.02
CA ALA A 88 -12.22 -9.28 -4.29
C ALA A 88 -12.62 -10.43 -5.23
N GLY A 89 -12.20 -11.65 -4.87
CA GLY A 89 -12.38 -12.87 -5.66
C GLY A 89 -11.26 -13.17 -6.66
N THR A 90 -10.18 -12.41 -6.69
CA THR A 90 -9.07 -12.64 -7.64
C THR A 90 -7.82 -13.24 -7.01
N GLU A 91 -7.60 -13.06 -5.71
CA GLU A 91 -6.47 -13.65 -4.98
C GLU A 91 -6.92 -14.87 -4.18
N ALA A 92 -6.31 -16.02 -4.43
CA ALA A 92 -6.69 -17.26 -3.75
C ALA A 92 -6.32 -17.24 -2.24
N SER A 93 -5.19 -16.66 -1.88
CA SER A 93 -4.70 -16.57 -0.50
C SER A 93 -3.81 -15.34 -0.32
N GLY A 94 -2.75 -15.23 -1.09
CA GLY A 94 -1.63 -14.35 -0.81
C GLY A 94 -0.69 -14.93 0.25
N THR A 95 0.53 -14.43 0.28
CA THR A 95 1.52 -14.82 1.28
C THR A 95 2.17 -13.62 1.96
N SER A 96 2.20 -12.47 1.28
CA SER A 96 2.77 -11.25 1.81
C SER A 96 1.97 -10.68 2.97
N ASN A 97 0.64 -10.71 2.89
CA ASN A 97 -0.27 -10.32 3.97
C ASN A 97 0.08 -11.00 5.30
N MET A 98 0.27 -12.32 5.27
CA MET A 98 0.69 -13.10 6.43
C MET A 98 2.05 -12.68 6.97
N LYS A 99 3.04 -12.49 6.09
CA LYS A 99 4.39 -12.07 6.47
C LYS A 99 4.40 -10.69 7.12
N PHE A 100 3.67 -9.74 6.53
CA PHE A 100 3.54 -8.38 7.06
C PHE A 100 2.84 -8.39 8.43
N MET A 101 1.71 -9.11 8.56
CA MET A 101 1.01 -9.26 9.83
C MET A 101 1.91 -9.87 10.92
N LEU A 102 2.69 -10.93 10.60
CA LEU A 102 3.65 -11.54 11.54
C LEU A 102 4.72 -10.56 12.00
N ASN A 103 5.06 -9.56 11.20
CA ASN A 103 6.01 -8.51 11.52
C ASN A 103 5.37 -7.26 12.11
N GLY A 104 4.05 -7.26 12.34
CA GLY A 104 3.33 -6.20 13.03
C GLY A 104 2.86 -5.05 12.14
N ALA A 105 2.91 -5.20 10.82
CA ALA A 105 2.28 -4.25 9.90
C ALA A 105 0.76 -4.41 9.91
N VAL A 106 0.05 -3.29 9.91
CA VAL A 106 -1.42 -3.26 9.80
C VAL A 106 -1.82 -3.41 8.34
N THR A 107 -2.85 -4.19 8.05
CA THR A 107 -3.35 -4.36 6.68
C THR A 107 -4.24 -3.20 6.26
N LEU A 108 -3.92 -2.59 5.13
CA LEU A 108 -4.82 -1.78 4.31
C LEU A 108 -5.19 -2.62 3.09
N GLY A 109 -6.42 -3.08 3.01
CA GLY A 109 -6.75 -4.04 1.97
C GLY A 109 -8.22 -4.32 1.76
N THR A 110 -8.47 -5.12 0.75
CA THR A 110 -9.80 -5.65 0.40
C THR A 110 -10.06 -6.96 1.13
N LEU A 111 -11.33 -7.36 1.21
CA LEU A 111 -11.73 -8.70 1.70
C LEU A 111 -11.52 -9.74 0.58
N ASP A 112 -10.26 -10.12 0.37
CA ASP A 112 -9.83 -11.08 -0.62
C ASP A 112 -8.70 -11.96 -0.09
N GLY A 113 -8.61 -13.20 -0.58
CA GLY A 113 -7.60 -14.15 -0.13
C GLY A 113 -7.56 -14.31 1.39
N ALA A 114 -6.37 -14.45 1.95
CA ALA A 114 -6.17 -14.60 3.40
C ALA A 114 -6.49 -13.34 4.22
N ASN A 115 -6.74 -12.18 3.59
CA ASN A 115 -7.18 -10.98 4.32
C ASN A 115 -8.54 -11.21 5.00
N ILE A 116 -9.38 -12.12 4.47
CA ILE A 116 -10.67 -12.48 5.06
C ILE A 116 -10.46 -13.09 6.44
N GLU A 117 -9.63 -14.16 6.51
CA GLU A 117 -9.33 -14.82 7.78
C GLU A 117 -8.54 -13.94 8.73
N ILE A 118 -7.64 -13.10 8.19
CA ILE A 118 -6.89 -12.13 8.99
C ILE A 118 -7.86 -11.15 9.65
N ALA A 119 -8.79 -10.57 8.89
CA ALA A 119 -9.79 -9.64 9.41
C ALA A 119 -10.72 -10.30 10.45
N GLU A 120 -11.15 -11.53 10.21
CA GLU A 120 -11.95 -12.30 11.16
C GLU A 120 -11.21 -12.57 12.48
N GLN A 121 -9.93 -12.91 12.41
CA GLN A 121 -9.14 -13.27 13.59
C GLN A 121 -8.58 -12.04 14.33
N ALA A 122 -8.12 -11.02 13.60
CA ALA A 122 -7.62 -9.78 14.19
C ALA A 122 -8.74 -8.88 14.70
N GLY A 123 -9.93 -8.97 14.08
CA GLY A 123 -11.04 -8.03 14.21
C GLY A 123 -10.92 -6.97 13.12
N ALA A 124 -11.98 -6.82 12.33
CA ALA A 124 -12.00 -5.88 11.20
C ALA A 124 -11.73 -4.42 11.63
N GLU A 125 -12.05 -4.08 12.87
CA GLU A 125 -11.76 -2.77 13.48
C GLU A 125 -10.24 -2.50 13.65
N ASN A 126 -9.40 -3.54 13.57
CA ASN A 126 -7.94 -3.44 13.69
C ASN A 126 -7.22 -3.39 12.35
N GLU A 127 -7.98 -3.36 11.25
CA GLU A 127 -7.48 -3.24 9.89
C GLU A 127 -8.15 -2.05 9.18
N TYR A 128 -7.65 -1.71 8.01
CA TYR A 128 -8.24 -0.71 7.13
C TYR A 128 -8.81 -1.43 5.91
N ILE A 129 -10.04 -1.97 6.08
CA ILE A 129 -10.73 -2.71 5.02
C ILE A 129 -11.55 -1.74 4.19
N PHE A 130 -11.47 -1.89 2.86
CA PHE A 130 -12.21 -1.11 1.88
C PHE A 130 -12.61 -1.99 0.69
N GLY A 131 -13.34 -1.40 -0.24
CA GLY A 131 -13.65 -1.96 -1.55
C GLY A 131 -14.82 -2.93 -1.58
N ALA A 132 -15.21 -3.27 -2.80
CA ALA A 132 -16.31 -4.17 -3.09
C ALA A 132 -16.04 -5.59 -2.57
N ARG A 133 -17.11 -6.29 -2.22
CA ARG A 133 -17.06 -7.72 -1.89
C ARG A 133 -17.15 -8.58 -3.16
N ALA A 134 -16.76 -9.83 -3.08
CA ALA A 134 -16.75 -10.75 -4.21
C ALA A 134 -18.15 -10.92 -4.85
N ASP A 135 -19.23 -10.93 -4.05
CA ASP A 135 -20.60 -10.99 -4.55
C ASP A 135 -21.03 -9.72 -5.28
N GLU A 136 -20.53 -8.55 -4.86
CA GLU A 136 -20.75 -7.28 -5.54
C GLU A 136 -20.00 -7.23 -6.85
N ILE A 137 -18.74 -7.65 -6.90
CA ILE A 137 -17.97 -7.77 -8.12
C ILE A 137 -18.68 -8.70 -9.11
N ALA A 138 -19.17 -9.86 -8.65
CA ALA A 138 -19.92 -10.79 -9.49
C ALA A 138 -21.21 -10.17 -10.09
N ARG A 139 -21.91 -9.33 -9.30
CA ARG A 139 -23.07 -8.56 -9.79
C ARG A 139 -22.66 -7.54 -10.85
N LEU A 140 -21.63 -6.74 -10.61
CA LEU A 140 -21.12 -5.76 -11.56
C LEU A 140 -20.65 -6.41 -12.87
N GLN A 141 -20.05 -7.60 -12.79
CA GLN A 141 -19.68 -8.37 -14.00
C GLN A 141 -20.89 -8.81 -14.82
N LYS A 142 -21.98 -9.20 -14.16
CA LYS A 142 -23.21 -9.69 -14.77
C LYS A 142 -24.09 -8.56 -15.31
N ASP A 143 -24.32 -7.56 -14.48
CA ASP A 143 -25.31 -6.50 -14.73
C ASP A 143 -24.75 -5.38 -15.62
N GLY A 144 -23.41 -5.32 -15.74
CA GLY A 144 -22.69 -4.30 -16.47
C GLY A 144 -22.00 -3.32 -15.54
N TYR A 145 -20.78 -2.94 -15.91
CA TYR A 145 -19.95 -1.95 -15.21
C TYR A 145 -19.37 -0.98 -16.23
N ASP A 146 -19.56 0.32 -15.99
CA ASP A 146 -18.99 1.38 -16.81
C ASP A 146 -18.04 2.24 -15.99
N PRO A 147 -16.72 2.07 -16.15
CA PRO A 147 -15.73 2.87 -15.45
C PRO A 147 -15.77 4.36 -15.85
N ASN A 148 -16.22 4.68 -17.07
CA ASN A 148 -16.32 6.08 -17.49
C ASN A 148 -17.44 6.81 -16.77
N ALA A 149 -18.53 6.14 -16.44
CA ALA A 149 -19.58 6.70 -15.59
C ALA A 149 -19.05 6.99 -14.17
N VAL A 150 -18.21 6.10 -13.61
CA VAL A 150 -17.54 6.33 -12.33
C VAL A 150 -16.60 7.54 -12.41
N LEU A 151 -15.76 7.61 -13.44
CA LEU A 151 -14.84 8.75 -13.64
C LEU A 151 -15.59 10.08 -13.83
N ALA A 152 -16.77 10.06 -14.47
CA ALA A 152 -17.58 11.24 -14.61
C ALA A 152 -18.18 11.73 -13.29
N ALA A 153 -18.50 10.79 -12.38
CA ALA A 153 -19.05 11.09 -11.05
C ALA A 153 -17.96 11.46 -10.02
N GLU A 154 -16.73 10.97 -10.20
CA GLU A 154 -15.64 11.08 -9.21
C GLU A 154 -14.45 11.90 -9.75
N PRO A 155 -14.43 13.23 -9.55
CA PRO A 155 -13.36 14.09 -10.09
C PRO A 155 -11.95 13.72 -9.60
N ARG A 156 -11.83 13.16 -8.40
CA ARG A 156 -10.54 12.70 -7.85
C ARG A 156 -9.97 11.55 -8.68
N ALA A 157 -10.78 10.53 -8.96
CA ALA A 157 -10.41 9.40 -9.79
C ALA A 157 -10.10 9.85 -11.22
N LYS A 158 -10.96 10.70 -11.80
CA LYS A 158 -10.79 11.26 -13.13
C LYS A 158 -9.45 11.95 -13.29
N ARG A 159 -9.10 12.86 -12.39
CA ARG A 159 -7.82 13.59 -12.41
C ARG A 159 -6.61 12.65 -12.37
N VAL A 160 -6.67 11.61 -11.55
CA VAL A 160 -5.58 10.63 -11.46
C VAL A 160 -5.43 9.83 -12.76
N VAL A 161 -6.53 9.39 -13.34
CA VAL A 161 -6.50 8.64 -14.60
C VAL A 161 -6.08 9.53 -15.78
N GLU A 162 -6.59 10.75 -15.87
CA GLU A 162 -6.24 11.70 -16.94
C GLU A 162 -4.77 12.11 -16.89
N SER A 163 -4.12 12.11 -15.71
CA SER A 163 -2.69 12.42 -15.58
C SER A 163 -1.77 11.51 -16.40
N LEU A 164 -2.26 10.37 -16.83
CA LEU A 164 -1.54 9.47 -17.76
C LEU A 164 -1.42 10.04 -19.19
N VAL A 165 -2.31 10.96 -19.58
CA VAL A 165 -2.42 11.42 -20.98
C VAL A 165 -2.51 12.94 -21.14
N ASP A 166 -2.65 13.71 -20.07
CA ASP A 166 -2.81 15.17 -20.11
C ASP A 166 -1.48 15.95 -20.11
N GLY A 167 -0.35 15.25 -20.06
CA GLY A 167 0.97 15.84 -20.03
C GLY A 167 1.53 16.08 -18.62
N THR A 168 0.81 15.69 -17.57
CA THR A 168 1.31 15.74 -16.18
C THR A 168 2.57 14.86 -16.03
N PHE A 169 2.57 13.68 -16.65
CA PHE A 169 3.69 12.75 -16.66
C PHE A 169 4.12 12.42 -18.09
N SER A 170 5.39 11.99 -18.23
CA SER A 170 5.96 11.60 -19.51
C SER A 170 6.49 10.17 -19.45
N ASP A 171 6.08 9.36 -20.42
CA ASP A 171 6.63 8.03 -20.62
C ASP A 171 7.83 7.99 -21.60
N GLY A 172 8.30 9.16 -22.01
CA GLY A 172 9.40 9.28 -22.98
C GLY A 172 8.98 8.91 -24.41
N GLY A 173 7.69 9.01 -24.72
CA GLY A 173 7.15 8.70 -26.06
C GLY A 173 7.01 7.21 -26.34
N THR A 174 7.02 6.37 -25.31
CA THR A 174 6.90 4.91 -25.46
C THR A 174 5.46 4.43 -25.67
N GLY A 175 4.46 5.28 -25.41
CA GLY A 175 3.02 4.94 -25.47
C GLY A 175 2.51 4.10 -24.30
N MET A 176 3.35 3.84 -23.29
CA MET A 176 2.98 3.01 -22.14
C MET A 176 1.87 3.64 -21.29
N PHE A 177 1.91 4.98 -21.10
CA PHE A 177 0.87 5.65 -20.31
C PHE A 177 -0.46 5.72 -21.06
N ARG A 178 -0.41 5.87 -22.37
CA ARG A 178 -1.61 5.76 -23.21
C ARG A 178 -2.22 4.37 -23.12
N GLU A 179 -1.41 3.31 -23.10
CA GLU A 179 -1.87 1.93 -22.92
C GLU A 179 -2.54 1.73 -21.56
N LEU A 180 -1.97 2.27 -20.48
CA LEU A 180 -2.61 2.24 -19.15
C LEU A 180 -3.95 2.97 -19.15
N TYR A 181 -4.01 4.16 -19.71
CA TYR A 181 -5.25 4.94 -19.83
C TYR A 181 -6.34 4.17 -20.59
N VAL A 182 -5.99 3.68 -21.77
CA VAL A 182 -6.93 2.89 -22.62
C VAL A 182 -7.40 1.63 -21.89
N SER A 183 -6.53 0.95 -21.15
CA SER A 183 -6.91 -0.24 -20.39
C SER A 183 -7.95 0.03 -19.30
N LEU A 184 -7.98 1.25 -18.78
CA LEU A 184 -8.94 1.66 -17.76
C LEU A 184 -10.25 2.19 -18.36
N THR A 185 -10.20 2.86 -19.52
CA THR A 185 -11.34 3.59 -20.08
C THR A 185 -12.01 2.94 -21.28
N GLU A 186 -11.25 2.24 -22.11
CA GLU A 186 -11.72 1.65 -23.38
C GLU A 186 -11.62 0.12 -23.36
N GLY A 187 -10.67 -0.42 -22.55
CA GLY A 187 -10.36 -1.84 -22.55
C GLY A 187 -9.43 -2.26 -23.69
N ALA A 188 -9.37 -3.55 -23.94
CA ALA A 188 -8.61 -4.14 -25.03
C ALA A 188 -9.38 -5.30 -25.65
N SER A 189 -8.89 -5.86 -26.77
CA SER A 189 -9.56 -6.99 -27.45
C SER A 189 -9.79 -8.23 -26.57
N TRP A 190 -9.03 -8.36 -25.48
CA TRP A 190 -9.04 -9.51 -24.57
C TRP A 190 -9.58 -9.21 -23.17
N HIS A 191 -9.94 -7.94 -22.86
CA HIS A 191 -10.56 -7.57 -21.58
C HIS A 191 -11.43 -6.31 -21.73
N LYS A 192 -12.44 -6.20 -20.85
CA LYS A 192 -13.27 -5.01 -20.71
C LYS A 192 -12.49 -3.84 -20.09
N PRO A 193 -12.95 -2.59 -20.24
CA PRO A 193 -12.40 -1.44 -19.50
C PRO A 193 -12.38 -1.72 -18.01
N ASP A 194 -11.33 -1.24 -17.34
CA ASP A 194 -11.14 -1.41 -15.90
C ASP A 194 -11.46 -2.84 -15.41
N HIS A 195 -10.82 -3.82 -16.05
CA HIS A 195 -11.06 -5.25 -15.83
C HIS A 195 -11.02 -5.68 -14.35
N TYR A 196 -10.28 -4.96 -13.55
CA TYR A 196 -10.10 -5.22 -12.12
C TYR A 196 -10.94 -4.31 -11.22
N PHE A 197 -11.90 -3.55 -11.74
CA PHE A 197 -12.81 -2.69 -10.99
C PHE A 197 -12.08 -1.67 -10.10
N LEU A 198 -10.92 -1.17 -10.54
CA LEU A 198 -10.07 -0.28 -9.77
C LEU A 198 -10.77 1.05 -9.48
N MET A 199 -11.54 1.57 -10.45
CA MET A 199 -12.28 2.83 -10.28
C MET A 199 -13.40 2.69 -9.26
N ARG A 200 -14.03 1.51 -9.16
CA ARG A 200 -15.04 1.20 -8.16
C ARG A 200 -14.49 1.36 -6.72
N ASP A 201 -13.29 0.88 -6.50
CA ASP A 201 -12.68 0.84 -5.16
C ASP A 201 -11.82 2.06 -4.85
N PHE A 202 -11.52 2.90 -5.85
CA PHE A 202 -10.50 3.95 -5.77
C PHE A 202 -10.75 4.95 -4.62
N ILE A 203 -11.96 5.47 -4.48
CA ILE A 203 -12.27 6.48 -3.46
C ILE A 203 -12.21 5.87 -2.07
N GLU A 204 -12.79 4.69 -1.90
CA GLU A 204 -12.74 3.97 -0.62
C GLU A 204 -11.29 3.65 -0.22
N TYR A 205 -10.43 3.25 -1.17
CA TYR A 205 -8.99 3.06 -0.95
C TYR A 205 -8.31 4.35 -0.49
N CYS A 206 -8.54 5.45 -1.21
CA CYS A 206 -7.93 6.74 -0.85
C CYS A 206 -8.37 7.20 0.55
N ASP A 207 -9.64 7.06 0.86
CA ASP A 207 -10.20 7.49 2.14
C ASP A 207 -9.75 6.58 3.29
N ALA A 208 -9.65 5.26 3.07
CA ALA A 208 -9.09 4.32 4.03
C ALA A 208 -7.60 4.61 4.31
N GLY A 209 -6.81 4.89 3.26
CA GLY A 209 -5.40 5.24 3.37
C GLY A 209 -5.13 6.59 4.05
N CYS A 210 -6.11 7.50 4.03
CA CYS A 210 -6.02 8.82 4.66
C CYS A 210 -6.68 8.90 6.03
N GLN A 211 -7.16 7.78 6.60
CA GLN A 211 -7.86 7.80 7.89
C GLN A 211 -6.98 8.35 9.03
N PRO A 212 -7.60 9.15 9.95
CA PRO A 212 -6.88 9.70 11.12
C PRO A 212 -6.23 8.64 12.02
N GLY A 213 -6.67 7.38 11.95
CA GLY A 213 -6.06 6.27 12.66
C GLY A 213 -4.68 5.89 12.16
N LEU A 214 -4.40 6.02 10.86
CA LEU A 214 -3.05 5.88 10.28
C LEU A 214 -2.16 7.05 10.70
N SER A 215 -2.71 8.25 10.87
CA SER A 215 -1.99 9.45 11.29
C SER A 215 -1.84 9.57 12.81
N ARG A 216 -2.77 9.03 13.60
CA ARG A 216 -2.74 9.10 15.07
C ARG A 216 -2.07 7.86 15.67
N ARG A 217 -0.83 8.02 16.13
CA ARG A 217 0.01 6.96 16.74
C ARG A 217 -0.69 6.08 17.78
N ALA A 218 -1.62 6.61 18.56
CA ALA A 218 -2.30 5.83 19.61
C ALA A 218 -3.27 4.79 19.01
N GLY A 219 -4.07 5.17 18.00
CA GLY A 219 -4.98 4.24 17.32
C GLY A 219 -4.23 3.16 16.53
N PHE A 220 -3.17 3.55 15.81
CA PHE A 220 -2.30 2.62 15.10
C PHE A 220 -1.65 1.59 16.02
N ARG A 221 -1.09 2.03 17.17
CA ARG A 221 -0.52 1.11 18.16
C ARG A 221 -1.53 0.10 18.70
N GLY A 222 -2.77 0.54 18.93
CA GLY A 222 -3.85 -0.36 19.37
C GLY A 222 -4.11 -1.46 18.34
N LYS A 223 -4.17 -1.12 17.06
CA LYS A 223 -4.36 -2.07 15.95
C LYS A 223 -3.21 -3.07 15.85
N VAL A 224 -1.96 -2.60 15.89
CA VAL A 224 -0.77 -3.46 15.89
C VAL A 224 -0.79 -4.45 17.06
N CYS A 225 -1.09 -3.98 18.27
CA CYS A 225 -1.17 -4.85 19.45
C CYS A 225 -2.27 -5.91 19.31
N ALA A 226 -3.45 -5.54 18.79
CA ALA A 226 -4.56 -6.47 18.59
C ALA A 226 -4.21 -7.56 17.57
N GLN A 227 -3.62 -7.20 16.43
CA GLN A 227 -3.16 -8.15 15.43
C GLN A 227 -2.08 -9.09 15.97
N CYS A 228 -1.07 -8.54 16.64
CA CYS A 228 -0.01 -9.34 17.27
C CYS A 228 -0.55 -10.31 18.32
N GLY A 229 -1.54 -9.92 19.11
CA GLY A 229 -2.17 -10.79 20.11
C GLY A 229 -2.93 -11.99 19.53
N LYS A 230 -3.49 -11.83 18.32
CA LYS A 230 -4.36 -12.82 17.68
C LYS A 230 -3.66 -13.71 16.65
N ARG A 231 -2.44 -13.41 16.24
CA ARG A 231 -1.69 -14.15 15.21
C ARG A 231 -1.54 -15.66 15.47
N ARG A 232 -1.59 -16.11 16.73
CA ARG A 232 -1.56 -17.55 17.08
C ARG A 232 -2.73 -18.35 16.50
N ARG A 233 -3.84 -17.70 16.20
CA ARG A 233 -5.03 -18.36 15.63
C ARG A 233 -4.93 -18.53 14.12
N VAL A 234 -4.21 -17.62 13.46
CA VAL A 234 -4.02 -17.64 12.00
C VAL A 234 -2.81 -18.48 11.61
N PHE A 235 -1.77 -18.55 12.48
CA PHE A 235 -0.51 -19.25 12.18
C PHE A 235 -0.11 -20.17 13.34
N VAL A 236 -0.23 -21.46 13.12
CA VAL A 236 0.09 -22.50 14.11
C VAL A 236 1.62 -22.66 14.23
N ARG A 237 2.28 -21.87 15.08
CA ARG A 237 3.59 -22.25 15.67
C ARG A 237 3.85 -21.53 17.00
N PRO A 238 4.37 -22.24 18.05
CA PRO A 238 4.60 -21.70 19.38
C PRO A 238 5.80 -20.72 19.50
N TYR A 239 6.55 -20.49 18.43
CA TYR A 239 7.82 -19.75 18.47
C TYR A 239 7.70 -18.21 18.45
N ASP A 240 6.51 -17.68 18.23
CA ASP A 240 6.36 -16.28 17.82
C ASP A 240 6.08 -15.27 18.93
N SER A 241 5.96 -15.69 20.20
CA SER A 241 5.69 -14.75 21.31
C SER A 241 6.85 -13.74 21.55
N GLY A 242 8.07 -14.10 21.16
CA GLY A 242 9.25 -13.23 21.29
C GLY A 242 9.31 -12.08 20.27
N ILE A 243 8.71 -12.27 19.08
CA ILE A 243 8.78 -11.27 17.99
C ILE A 243 7.91 -10.06 18.32
N CYS A 244 6.70 -10.26 18.86
CA CYS A 244 5.82 -9.15 19.26
C CYS A 244 6.40 -8.33 20.39
N ALA A 245 6.95 -8.98 21.43
CA ALA A 245 7.60 -8.29 22.52
C ALA A 245 8.80 -7.47 22.04
N GLY A 246 9.59 -8.04 21.13
CA GLY A 246 10.72 -7.35 20.49
C GLY A 246 10.30 -6.20 19.58
N HIS A 247 9.18 -6.31 18.87
CA HIS A 247 8.66 -5.22 18.02
C HIS A 247 8.10 -4.07 18.87
N LEU A 248 7.29 -4.38 19.89
CA LEU A 248 6.77 -3.39 20.83
C LEU A 248 7.89 -2.68 21.61
N ALA A 249 8.91 -3.40 22.02
CA ALA A 249 10.09 -2.83 22.68
C ALA A 249 10.85 -1.87 21.74
N ARG A 250 10.96 -2.21 20.45
CA ARG A 250 11.61 -1.37 19.43
C ARG A 250 10.80 -0.09 19.14
N VAL A 251 9.48 -0.21 19.01
CA VAL A 251 8.59 0.95 18.82
C VAL A 251 8.69 1.89 20.02
N ASN A 252 8.69 1.35 21.25
CA ASN A 252 8.83 2.14 22.47
C ASN A 252 10.22 2.79 22.60
N ALA A 253 11.30 2.10 22.24
CA ALA A 253 12.66 2.63 22.25
C ALA A 253 12.85 3.74 21.21
N TRP A 254 12.28 3.59 20.02
CA TRP A 254 12.32 4.58 18.94
C TRP A 254 11.56 5.87 19.30
N ASP A 255 10.38 5.74 19.93
CA ASP A 255 9.62 6.88 20.45
C ASP A 255 10.33 7.61 21.59
N LYS A 256 11.04 6.87 22.45
CA LYS A 256 11.83 7.44 23.53
C LYS A 256 13.02 8.24 22.98
N ALA A 257 13.70 7.70 21.97
CA ALA A 257 14.80 8.37 21.28
C ALA A 257 14.35 9.65 20.56
N LYS A 258 13.21 9.63 19.86
CA LYS A 258 12.64 10.82 19.20
C LYS A 258 12.24 11.93 20.18
N ARG A 259 11.68 11.57 21.35
CA ARG A 259 11.32 12.55 22.39
C ARG A 259 12.53 13.31 22.96
N HIS A 260 13.71 12.76 22.85
CA HIS A 260 14.96 13.37 23.31
C HIS A 260 15.77 14.04 22.17
N GLY A 261 15.14 14.32 21.01
CA GLY A 261 15.79 15.06 19.92
C GLY A 261 16.92 14.32 19.22
N ALA A 262 17.08 13.02 19.47
CA ALA A 262 18.09 12.23 18.79
C ALA A 262 17.73 12.07 17.32
N LYS A 263 18.62 12.51 16.42
CA LYS A 263 18.62 12.10 15.01
C LYS A 263 18.90 10.59 15.00
N VAL A 264 17.83 9.78 14.94
CA VAL A 264 17.96 8.33 14.81
C VAL A 264 18.24 8.06 13.34
N PRO A 265 19.44 7.63 12.94
CA PRO A 265 19.65 7.13 11.60
C PRO A 265 18.75 5.90 11.44
N CYS A 266 18.20 5.67 10.24
CA CYS A 266 17.54 4.42 9.87
C CYS A 266 18.58 3.26 9.90
N ARG A 267 19.08 2.93 11.09
CA ARG A 267 19.90 1.74 11.32
C ARG A 267 19.00 0.66 11.89
N PHE A 268 18.83 -0.35 11.11
CA PHE A 268 18.15 -1.58 11.48
C PHE A 268 18.73 -2.16 12.77
N PHE A 269 17.91 -2.30 13.80
CA PHE A 269 18.26 -3.11 14.97
C PHE A 269 17.87 -4.57 14.67
N MET A 270 18.85 -5.39 14.29
CA MET A 270 18.69 -6.83 14.35
C MET A 270 18.96 -7.34 15.78
N PRO A 271 18.27 -8.38 16.26
CA PRO A 271 18.64 -9.05 17.51
C PRO A 271 20.06 -9.59 17.41
N SER A 272 20.85 -9.43 18.48
CA SER A 272 22.28 -9.74 18.54
C SER A 272 22.68 -11.21 18.26
N ALA A 273 21.76 -12.12 18.12
CA ALA A 273 22.03 -13.54 17.82
C ALA A 273 22.20 -13.85 16.32
N SER A 274 21.71 -13.00 15.41
CA SER A 274 21.83 -13.22 13.96
C SER A 274 22.86 -12.32 13.27
N ALA A 275 23.39 -11.33 13.98
CA ALA A 275 24.35 -10.37 13.41
C ALA A 275 25.75 -10.96 13.18
N ARG A 276 26.08 -12.11 13.76
CA ARG A 276 27.42 -12.73 13.59
C ARG A 276 27.55 -13.66 12.38
N ALA A 277 26.47 -14.00 11.73
CA ALA A 277 26.51 -14.92 10.60
C ALA A 277 26.56 -14.23 9.23
N TRP A 278 26.51 -12.88 9.17
CA TRP A 278 26.37 -12.14 7.91
C TRP A 278 27.46 -11.07 7.67
N CYS A 279 28.49 -11.04 8.50
CA CYS A 279 29.69 -10.20 8.30
C CYS A 279 30.94 -11.08 8.12
N GLY A 280 30.82 -12.12 7.31
CA GLY A 280 31.93 -12.92 6.80
C GLY A 280 31.90 -12.94 5.29
#